data_1ef1e7b2685c42e67685ed5b330f58ee
#
_entry.id   1ef1e7b2685c42e67685ed5b330f58ee
#
_cell.length_a   1.000
_cell.length_b   1.000
_cell.length_c   1.000
_cell.angle_alpha   90.00
_cell.angle_beta   90.00
_cell.angle_gamma   90.00
#
_symmetry.space_group_name_H-M   'P 1'
#
loop_
_entity.id
_entity.type
_entity.pdbx_description
1 polymer ?
#
loop_
_entity_poly.entity_id
_entity_poly.type
_entity_poly.pdbx_seq_one_letter_code
_entity_poly.pdbx_strand_id
1 'polypeptide(L)'
;MISKKLSWLVVGLVVLSLLVTGCQQLQPTPEAAEAPAAAGERLCDGVKIVFFPGGPPGGPFGTVVYNGAVAASADLGADMEVYWSDWNPEKMVSQFKEAVATNPDGIAIMGHPGDDAYETAVDEAEANGIIVTSQNTTLPRLEERYKGDGFGYVGQELYESGYMLGKEAVKRFGLQSGDRAMVWGLLSQPTRGLRTKGAIDALEEAGLTVDYIEIDSATDADATAGTPVFTGYVTSNPDVKLVVTDHGGLTATLETYLKAADKGPDDIYGIGFDLSPATLEAIRGGWTDLVLDQQPWLQGYLPIVQICLVKKYQFSGLHIDTGSGFAHADNVELLAPLVEQQIR
;
A
#
# COMPACT_ATOMS: atom_id res chain seq x y z
N MET A 1 46.49 -66.03 -42.69
CA MET A 1 45.05 -65.84 -42.88
C MET A 1 44.41 -65.89 -41.51
N ILE A 2 44.27 -64.74 -40.85
CA ILE A 2 43.57 -64.57 -39.56
C ILE A 2 42.10 -64.39 -39.93
N SER A 3 41.27 -65.29 -39.46
CA SER A 3 39.90 -65.48 -39.91
C SER A 3 38.99 -64.27 -39.50
N LYS A 4 38.17 -63.81 -40.45
CA LYS A 4 37.13 -62.75 -40.26
C LYS A 4 36.17 -63.03 -39.12
N LYS A 5 36.16 -64.19 -38.50
CA LYS A 5 35.32 -64.57 -37.36
C LYS A 5 35.83 -64.03 -36.03
N LEU A 6 37.12 -63.69 -35.90
CA LEU A 6 37.66 -63.15 -34.65
C LEU A 6 37.37 -61.62 -34.49
N SER A 7 37.25 -60.92 -35.64
CA SER A 7 36.90 -59.49 -35.62
C SER A 7 35.51 -59.21 -35.15
N TRP A 8 34.55 -60.10 -35.38
CA TRP A 8 33.16 -59.90 -34.92
C TRP A 8 32.96 -60.17 -33.43
N LEU A 9 33.76 -61.01 -32.80
CA LEU A 9 33.73 -61.28 -31.38
C LEU A 9 34.28 -60.10 -30.54
N VAL A 10 35.31 -59.42 -31.05
CA VAL A 10 35.88 -58.23 -30.39
C VAL A 10 34.99 -57.04 -30.54
N VAL A 11 34.32 -56.86 -31.71
CA VAL A 11 33.35 -55.77 -31.90
C VAL A 11 32.08 -55.99 -31.04
N GLY A 12 31.63 -57.27 -30.92
CA GLY A 12 30.49 -57.61 -30.06
C GLY A 12 30.76 -57.33 -28.54
N LEU A 13 31.99 -57.57 -28.08
CA LEU A 13 32.36 -57.32 -26.68
C LEU A 13 32.52 -55.81 -26.36
N VAL A 14 32.97 -54.98 -27.32
CA VAL A 14 33.09 -53.53 -27.16
C VAL A 14 31.72 -52.82 -27.19
N VAL A 15 30.79 -53.37 -28.02
CA VAL A 15 29.39 -52.79 -28.04
C VAL A 15 28.61 -53.21 -26.84
N LEU A 16 28.88 -54.41 -26.26
CA LEU A 16 28.18 -54.84 -25.03
C LEU A 16 28.70 -54.11 -23.77
N SER A 17 29.95 -53.63 -23.75
CA SER A 17 30.49 -52.85 -22.64
C SER A 17 30.06 -51.39 -22.66
N LEU A 18 29.51 -50.86 -23.77
CA LEU A 18 28.98 -49.49 -23.87
C LEU A 18 27.49 -49.38 -23.50
N LEU A 19 26.79 -50.51 -23.31
CA LEU A 19 25.35 -50.51 -22.93
C LEU A 19 25.10 -50.72 -21.45
N VAL A 20 26.12 -50.93 -20.63
CA VAL A 20 25.98 -51.12 -19.17
C VAL A 20 26.28 -49.87 -18.34
N THR A 21 26.70 -48.75 -18.96
CA THR A 21 27.01 -47.50 -18.27
C THR A 21 25.85 -46.49 -18.30
N GLY A 22 24.61 -46.89 -18.52
CA GLY A 22 23.46 -46.03 -18.72
C GLY A 22 22.37 -46.08 -17.66
N CYS A 23 22.59 -46.63 -16.47
CA CYS A 23 21.64 -46.52 -15.34
C CYS A 23 22.41 -46.26 -14.04
N GLN A 24 23.07 -45.09 -13.96
CA GLN A 24 23.20 -44.49 -12.62
C GLN A 24 21.82 -44.03 -12.21
N GLN A 25 21.16 -44.81 -11.35
CA GLN A 25 20.08 -44.29 -10.53
C GLN A 25 20.62 -43.00 -9.86
N LEU A 26 20.02 -41.86 -10.19
CA LEU A 26 20.13 -40.67 -9.38
C LEU A 26 19.74 -41.11 -7.96
N GLN A 27 20.73 -41.33 -7.11
CA GLN A 27 20.47 -41.42 -5.68
C GLN A 27 19.81 -40.11 -5.33
N PRO A 28 18.66 -40.14 -4.62
CA PRO A 28 18.12 -38.89 -4.05
C PRO A 28 19.27 -38.27 -3.27
N THR A 29 19.59 -37.02 -3.61
CA THR A 29 20.47 -36.17 -2.81
C THR A 29 19.96 -36.33 -1.40
N PRO A 30 20.77 -36.64 -0.39
CA PRO A 30 20.31 -36.63 0.99
C PRO A 30 19.64 -35.29 1.18
N GLU A 31 18.36 -35.31 1.47
CA GLU A 31 17.62 -34.14 1.93
C GLU A 31 18.53 -33.56 3.01
N ALA A 32 19.08 -32.37 2.74
CA ALA A 32 19.88 -31.69 3.72
C ALA A 32 18.98 -31.62 4.96
N ALA A 33 19.31 -32.42 5.97
CA ALA A 33 18.61 -32.35 7.24
C ALA A 33 18.60 -30.87 7.55
N GLU A 34 17.42 -30.26 7.60
CA GLU A 34 17.25 -28.92 8.15
C GLU A 34 17.95 -28.97 9.50
N ALA A 35 19.13 -28.34 9.55
CA ALA A 35 19.76 -28.09 10.82
C ALA A 35 18.67 -27.40 11.66
N PRO A 36 18.36 -27.86 12.90
CA PRO A 36 17.44 -27.14 13.73
C PRO A 36 17.94 -25.69 13.71
N ALA A 37 17.09 -24.77 13.25
CA ALA A 37 17.40 -23.38 13.27
C ALA A 37 17.82 -23.12 14.72
N ALA A 38 19.12 -22.91 14.94
CA ALA A 38 19.60 -22.37 16.20
C ALA A 38 18.67 -21.18 16.43
N ALA A 39 18.15 -21.01 17.64
CA ALA A 39 17.45 -19.79 18.02
C ALA A 39 18.42 -18.64 17.75
N GLY A 40 18.53 -18.26 16.48
CA GLY A 40 19.46 -17.29 15.97
C GLY A 40 18.83 -15.92 16.17
N GLU A 41 19.65 -14.97 16.42
CA GLU A 41 19.34 -13.55 16.44
C GLU A 41 18.47 -13.21 15.22
N ARG A 42 17.24 -12.69 15.44
CA ARG A 42 16.35 -12.22 14.37
C ARG A 42 16.95 -10.97 13.73
N LEU A 43 16.50 -10.63 12.52
CA LEU A 43 17.09 -9.54 11.74
C LEU A 43 17.16 -8.21 12.51
N CYS A 44 16.16 -7.93 13.35
CA CYS A 44 16.01 -6.68 14.09
C CYS A 44 16.24 -6.81 15.60
N ASP A 45 16.78 -7.93 16.12
CA ASP A 45 17.03 -8.03 17.56
C ASP A 45 17.91 -6.87 18.05
N GLY A 46 17.42 -6.09 19.03
CA GLY A 46 18.08 -4.92 19.58
C GLY A 46 17.91 -3.62 18.78
N VAL A 47 17.21 -3.63 17.65
CA VAL A 47 16.91 -2.42 16.86
C VAL A 47 15.71 -1.70 17.44
N LYS A 48 15.87 -0.43 17.79
CA LYS A 48 14.82 0.44 18.34
C LYS A 48 14.20 1.28 17.24
N ILE A 49 12.89 1.18 17.07
CA ILE A 49 12.14 1.87 16.01
C ILE A 49 10.98 2.66 16.62
N VAL A 50 10.84 3.93 16.23
CA VAL A 50 9.63 4.70 16.48
C VAL A 50 8.75 4.67 15.24
N PHE A 51 7.48 4.28 15.41
CA PHE A 51 6.53 4.07 14.33
C PHE A 51 5.31 4.97 14.46
N PHE A 52 4.89 5.58 13.34
CA PHE A 52 3.75 6.49 13.26
C PHE A 52 2.65 5.93 12.37
N PRO A 53 1.58 5.33 12.91
CA PRO A 53 0.44 4.86 12.11
C PRO A 53 -0.38 5.97 11.44
N GLY A 54 -0.19 7.23 11.84
CA GLY A 54 -0.80 8.43 11.29
C GLY A 54 -2.09 8.86 11.99
N GLY A 55 -3.12 8.03 11.98
CA GLY A 55 -4.43 8.35 12.52
C GLY A 55 -4.56 8.19 14.04
N PRO A 56 -5.79 8.25 14.58
CA PRO A 56 -6.09 7.88 15.95
C PRO A 56 -6.08 6.36 16.13
N PRO A 57 -5.85 5.85 17.36
CA PRO A 57 -6.06 4.45 17.68
C PRO A 57 -7.48 4.00 17.33
N GLY A 58 -7.62 2.84 16.67
CA GLY A 58 -8.92 2.29 16.25
C GLY A 58 -9.46 2.86 14.93
N GLY A 59 -8.81 3.85 14.34
CA GLY A 59 -9.16 4.33 12.99
C GLY A 59 -8.93 3.23 11.94
N PRO A 60 -9.79 3.10 10.91
CA PRO A 60 -9.78 1.94 10.00
C PRO A 60 -8.43 1.77 9.27
N PHE A 61 -7.89 2.80 8.69
CA PHE A 61 -6.61 2.75 7.97
C PHE A 61 -5.41 2.59 8.94
N GLY A 62 -5.29 3.48 9.93
CA GLY A 62 -4.16 3.48 10.85
C GLY A 62 -4.02 2.19 11.66
N THR A 63 -5.14 1.52 11.97
CA THR A 63 -5.12 0.22 12.67
C THR A 63 -4.51 -0.87 11.79
N VAL A 64 -4.84 -0.93 10.51
CA VAL A 64 -4.27 -1.92 9.58
C VAL A 64 -2.77 -1.70 9.38
N VAL A 65 -2.36 -0.44 9.23
CA VAL A 65 -0.93 -0.06 9.18
C VAL A 65 -0.22 -0.48 10.48
N TYR A 66 -0.78 -0.16 11.63
CA TYR A 66 -0.24 -0.57 12.93
C TYR A 66 -0.09 -2.08 13.07
N ASN A 67 -1.10 -2.85 12.65
CA ASN A 67 -1.05 -4.31 12.70
C ASN A 67 0.10 -4.87 11.85
N GLY A 68 0.37 -4.28 10.69
CA GLY A 68 1.51 -4.63 9.86
C GLY A 68 2.84 -4.39 10.58
N ALA A 69 3.00 -3.24 11.23
CA ALA A 69 4.20 -2.91 11.98
C ALA A 69 4.40 -3.83 13.20
N VAL A 70 3.32 -4.15 13.92
CA VAL A 70 3.36 -5.12 15.04
C VAL A 70 3.79 -6.49 14.56
N ALA A 71 3.23 -6.97 13.44
CA ALA A 71 3.61 -8.26 12.86
C ALA A 71 5.09 -8.27 12.47
N ALA A 72 5.58 -7.23 11.77
CA ALA A 72 6.99 -7.13 11.40
C ALA A 72 7.91 -7.10 12.64
N SER A 73 7.53 -6.34 13.67
CA SER A 73 8.30 -6.27 14.91
C SER A 73 8.38 -7.63 15.62
N ALA A 74 7.25 -8.37 15.63
CA ALA A 74 7.23 -9.72 16.20
C ALA A 74 8.06 -10.71 15.38
N ASP A 75 7.97 -10.68 14.05
CA ASP A 75 8.69 -11.59 13.16
C ASP A 75 10.19 -11.32 13.16
N LEU A 76 10.59 -10.05 13.19
CA LEU A 76 11.98 -9.63 13.01
C LEU A 76 12.71 -9.29 14.32
N GLY A 77 12.00 -9.07 15.43
CA GLY A 77 12.58 -8.79 16.72
C GLY A 77 12.83 -7.32 17.06
N ALA A 78 12.21 -6.40 16.34
CA ALA A 78 12.36 -4.98 16.62
C ALA A 78 11.71 -4.57 17.96
N ASP A 79 12.36 -3.65 18.68
CA ASP A 79 11.78 -2.94 19.81
C ASP A 79 11.07 -1.68 19.30
N MET A 80 9.74 -1.72 19.23
CA MET A 80 8.94 -0.69 18.58
C MET A 80 8.13 0.14 19.56
N GLU A 81 8.31 1.46 19.50
CA GLU A 81 7.47 2.46 20.16
C GLU A 81 6.50 3.08 19.13
N VAL A 82 5.27 3.42 19.53
CA VAL A 82 4.22 3.88 18.60
C VAL A 82 3.67 5.24 19.01
N TYR A 83 3.62 6.19 18.05
CA TYR A 83 3.08 7.53 18.24
C TYR A 83 1.88 7.75 17.31
N TRP A 84 0.70 7.95 17.88
CA TRP A 84 -0.54 8.25 17.17
C TRP A 84 -0.71 9.76 16.99
N SER A 85 -0.94 10.21 15.76
CA SER A 85 -0.89 11.63 15.40
C SER A 85 -2.26 12.22 15.02
N ASP A 86 -3.34 11.45 15.07
CA ASP A 86 -4.72 11.88 14.81
C ASP A 86 -4.90 12.59 13.45
N TRP A 87 -4.14 12.18 12.44
CA TRP A 87 -4.02 12.82 11.12
C TRP A 87 -3.63 14.30 11.16
N ASN A 88 -3.15 14.80 12.29
CA ASN A 88 -2.76 16.19 12.46
C ASN A 88 -1.31 16.42 12.03
N PRO A 89 -1.04 17.19 10.95
CA PRO A 89 0.33 17.39 10.43
C PRO A 89 1.27 18.08 11.42
N GLU A 90 0.78 19.04 12.21
CA GLU A 90 1.60 19.74 13.20
C GLU A 90 2.01 18.79 14.33
N LYS A 91 1.09 17.92 14.76
CA LYS A 91 1.36 16.89 15.76
C LYS A 91 2.35 15.87 15.22
N MET A 92 2.24 15.44 13.95
CA MET A 92 3.21 14.55 13.30
C MET A 92 4.64 15.11 13.35
N VAL A 93 4.81 16.38 12.99
CA VAL A 93 6.12 17.05 13.01
C VAL A 93 6.66 17.21 14.43
N SER A 94 5.80 17.59 15.40
CA SER A 94 6.21 17.73 16.80
C SER A 94 6.68 16.38 17.37
N GLN A 95 5.89 15.35 17.20
CA GLN A 95 6.20 14.00 17.66
C GLN A 95 7.42 13.40 16.96
N PHE A 96 7.66 13.72 15.69
CA PHE A 96 8.89 13.30 15.00
C PHE A 96 10.13 13.93 15.65
N LYS A 97 10.11 15.22 15.99
CA LYS A 97 11.21 15.86 16.74
C LYS A 97 11.43 15.23 18.13
N GLU A 98 10.35 14.89 18.81
CA GLU A 98 10.41 14.16 20.09
C GLU A 98 11.03 12.78 19.89
N ALA A 99 10.67 12.05 18.84
CA ALA A 99 11.23 10.76 18.50
C ALA A 99 12.74 10.87 18.18
N VAL A 100 13.16 11.87 17.40
CA VAL A 100 14.60 12.11 17.11
C VAL A 100 15.40 12.32 18.41
N ALA A 101 14.83 13.08 19.36
CA ALA A 101 15.49 13.33 20.65
C ALA A 101 15.67 12.05 21.51
N THR A 102 14.89 10.98 21.28
CA THR A 102 15.10 9.69 21.96
C THR A 102 16.24 8.86 21.37
N ASN A 103 16.78 9.28 20.22
CA ASN A 103 17.88 8.65 19.50
C ASN A 103 17.64 7.15 19.22
N PRO A 104 16.54 6.78 18.53
CA PRO A 104 16.28 5.42 18.09
C PRO A 104 17.21 5.03 16.92
N ASP A 105 17.21 3.75 16.54
CA ASP A 105 17.93 3.29 15.34
C ASP A 105 17.19 3.69 14.04
N GLY A 106 15.87 3.80 14.09
CA GLY A 106 15.07 4.22 12.95
C GLY A 106 13.71 4.79 13.31
N ILE A 107 13.16 5.56 12.40
CA ILE A 107 11.83 6.18 12.52
C ILE A 107 11.05 5.95 11.24
N ALA A 108 9.83 5.40 11.35
CA ALA A 108 8.90 5.27 10.23
C ALA A 108 7.76 6.29 10.39
N ILE A 109 7.62 7.21 9.43
CA ILE A 109 6.71 8.37 9.53
C ILE A 109 5.68 8.40 8.40
N MET A 110 4.50 8.98 8.66
CA MET A 110 3.57 9.41 7.60
C MET A 110 4.10 10.68 6.93
N GLY A 111 4.21 10.68 5.60
CA GLY A 111 4.73 11.83 4.85
C GLY A 111 3.75 13.00 4.67
N HIS A 112 2.54 12.96 5.27
CA HIS A 112 1.46 13.94 5.07
C HIS A 112 1.84 15.40 5.25
N PRO A 113 2.68 15.78 6.24
CA PRO A 113 3.12 17.16 6.40
C PRO A 113 3.92 17.71 5.20
N GLY A 114 4.51 16.81 4.38
CA GLY A 114 5.33 17.17 3.23
C GLY A 114 6.78 17.51 3.57
N ASP A 115 7.61 17.57 2.53
CA ASP A 115 9.05 17.81 2.64
C ASP A 115 9.41 19.05 3.45
N ASP A 116 8.74 20.19 3.19
CA ASP A 116 9.09 21.48 3.84
C ASP A 116 8.91 21.42 5.36
N ALA A 117 7.87 20.74 5.83
CA ALA A 117 7.58 20.65 7.25
C ALA A 117 8.55 19.71 7.99
N TYR A 118 9.03 18.67 7.31
CA TYR A 118 9.93 17.69 7.90
C TYR A 118 11.42 18.00 7.70
N GLU A 119 11.80 18.83 6.73
CA GLU A 119 13.19 19.01 6.28
C GLU A 119 14.19 19.15 7.43
N THR A 120 14.00 20.15 8.30
CA THR A 120 14.96 20.40 9.41
C THR A 120 15.07 19.22 10.37
N ALA A 121 13.94 18.54 10.66
CA ALA A 121 13.94 17.45 11.63
C ALA A 121 14.47 16.14 11.00
N VAL A 122 14.30 15.94 9.71
CA VAL A 122 14.92 14.83 8.98
C VAL A 122 16.42 15.05 8.83
N ASP A 123 16.85 16.27 8.49
CA ASP A 123 18.28 16.61 8.44
C ASP A 123 18.97 16.33 9.80
N GLU A 124 18.29 16.62 10.93
CA GLU A 124 18.79 16.30 12.27
C GLU A 124 18.82 14.79 12.53
N ALA A 125 17.79 14.05 12.15
CA ALA A 125 17.73 12.59 12.30
C ALA A 125 18.88 11.92 11.54
N GLU A 126 19.06 12.27 10.27
CA GLU A 126 20.14 11.74 9.42
C GLU A 126 21.52 12.08 9.95
N ALA A 127 21.73 13.32 10.43
CA ALA A 127 23.00 13.73 11.07
C ALA A 127 23.32 12.91 12.33
N ASN A 128 22.31 12.40 13.04
CA ASN A 128 22.44 11.52 14.19
C ASN A 128 22.52 10.02 13.82
N GLY A 129 22.47 9.68 12.52
CA GLY A 129 22.52 8.30 12.04
C GLY A 129 21.23 7.52 12.28
N ILE A 130 20.10 8.21 12.42
CA ILE A 130 18.76 7.63 12.54
C ILE A 130 18.20 7.38 11.15
N ILE A 131 17.86 6.14 10.84
CA ILE A 131 17.30 5.73 9.55
C ILE A 131 15.84 6.19 9.49
N VAL A 132 15.46 6.95 8.44
CA VAL A 132 14.10 7.42 8.25
C VAL A 132 13.43 6.70 7.08
N THR A 133 12.19 6.28 7.26
CA THR A 133 11.34 5.75 6.19
C THR A 133 10.01 6.49 6.21
N SER A 134 9.61 7.09 5.08
CA SER A 134 8.27 7.63 4.92
C SER A 134 7.29 6.55 4.46
N GLN A 135 6.04 6.68 4.85
CA GLN A 135 4.98 5.76 4.44
C GLN A 135 3.71 6.51 4.05
N ASN A 136 2.87 5.89 3.23
CA ASN A 136 1.61 6.39 2.69
C ASN A 136 1.73 7.64 1.79
N THR A 137 2.47 8.64 2.18
CA THR A 137 2.75 9.84 1.39
C THR A 137 4.25 10.02 1.23
N THR A 138 4.71 10.19 0.00
CA THR A 138 6.13 10.38 -0.32
C THR A 138 6.68 11.71 0.20
N LEU A 139 7.97 11.73 0.48
CA LEU A 139 8.76 12.91 0.75
C LEU A 139 9.88 12.98 -0.31
N PRO A 140 9.55 13.36 -1.55
CA PRO A 140 10.43 13.11 -2.70
C PRO A 140 11.76 13.83 -2.64
N ARG A 141 11.83 15.07 -2.10
CA ARG A 141 13.10 15.79 -1.94
C ARG A 141 13.99 15.17 -0.86
N LEU A 142 13.41 14.76 0.24
CA LEU A 142 14.12 14.12 1.36
C LEU A 142 14.57 12.72 0.97
N GLU A 143 13.72 11.96 0.27
CA GLU A 143 14.09 10.66 -0.29
C GLU A 143 15.24 10.78 -1.28
N GLU A 144 15.18 11.71 -2.24
CA GLU A 144 16.28 11.94 -3.19
C GLU A 144 17.60 12.28 -2.49
N ARG A 145 17.53 13.13 -1.45
CA ARG A 145 18.70 13.58 -0.68
C ARG A 145 19.35 12.46 0.11
N TYR A 146 18.57 11.62 0.77
CA TYR A 146 19.04 10.67 1.78
C TYR A 146 18.86 9.19 1.41
N LYS A 147 18.42 8.90 0.19
CA LYS A 147 18.23 7.52 -0.28
C LYS A 147 19.48 6.67 -0.16
N GLY A 148 20.66 7.26 -0.41
CA GLY A 148 21.95 6.60 -0.26
C GLY A 148 22.26 6.20 1.18
N ASP A 149 21.73 6.94 2.14
CA ASP A 149 21.93 6.75 3.58
C ASP A 149 20.83 5.87 4.21
N GLY A 150 19.85 5.43 3.41
CA GLY A 150 18.83 4.48 3.83
C GLY A 150 17.41 5.06 3.92
N PHE A 151 17.22 6.36 3.59
CA PHE A 151 15.88 6.94 3.54
C PHE A 151 15.04 6.25 2.46
N GLY A 152 13.86 5.75 2.83
CA GLY A 152 12.99 5.07 1.88
C GLY A 152 11.53 5.45 1.98
N TYR A 153 10.74 4.84 1.10
CA TYR A 153 9.31 5.01 1.01
C TYR A 153 8.57 3.68 0.88
N VAL A 154 7.45 3.55 1.57
CA VAL A 154 6.51 2.45 1.40
C VAL A 154 5.08 3.00 1.35
N GLY A 155 4.46 2.94 0.21
CA GLY A 155 3.08 3.43 0.01
C GLY A 155 2.66 3.31 -1.44
N GLN A 156 1.53 3.90 -1.78
CA GLN A 156 1.10 3.95 -3.17
C GLN A 156 1.77 5.10 -3.92
N GLU A 157 1.99 4.92 -5.23
CA GLU A 157 2.28 6.02 -6.13
C GLU A 157 1.03 6.89 -6.28
N LEU A 158 1.03 8.03 -5.59
CA LEU A 158 -0.20 8.80 -5.37
C LEU A 158 -0.87 9.23 -6.67
N TYR A 159 -0.14 9.86 -7.59
CA TYR A 159 -0.71 10.31 -8.86
C TYR A 159 -1.19 9.11 -9.70
N GLU A 160 -0.33 8.12 -9.88
CA GLU A 160 -0.60 6.93 -10.68
C GLU A 160 -1.79 6.14 -10.16
N SER A 161 -1.92 5.99 -8.85
CA SER A 161 -3.04 5.27 -8.24
C SER A 161 -4.38 5.99 -8.47
N GLY A 162 -4.41 7.31 -8.33
CA GLY A 162 -5.59 8.12 -8.69
C GLY A 162 -5.93 8.02 -10.17
N TYR A 163 -4.92 8.15 -11.02
CA TYR A 163 -5.07 8.05 -12.46
C TYR A 163 -5.57 6.66 -12.90
N MET A 164 -5.00 5.58 -12.32
CA MET A 164 -5.46 4.20 -12.57
C MET A 164 -6.91 4.00 -12.15
N LEU A 165 -7.31 4.51 -10.96
CA LEU A 165 -8.68 4.39 -10.48
C LEU A 165 -9.67 5.05 -11.45
N GLY A 166 -9.37 6.28 -11.90
CA GLY A 166 -10.17 7.00 -12.89
C GLY A 166 -10.27 6.27 -14.24
N LYS A 167 -9.14 5.80 -14.76
CA LYS A 167 -9.08 5.04 -16.04
C LYS A 167 -9.86 3.73 -15.96
N GLU A 168 -9.72 2.98 -14.87
CA GLU A 168 -10.47 1.72 -14.70
C GLU A 168 -11.96 1.99 -14.56
N ALA A 169 -12.38 3.05 -13.87
CA ALA A 169 -13.79 3.44 -13.77
C ALA A 169 -14.39 3.75 -15.14
N VAL A 170 -13.72 4.59 -15.94
CA VAL A 170 -14.16 4.93 -17.31
C VAL A 170 -14.36 3.67 -18.15
N LYS A 171 -13.38 2.78 -18.12
CA LYS A 171 -13.39 1.52 -18.88
C LYS A 171 -14.49 0.58 -18.38
N ARG A 172 -14.58 0.36 -17.06
CA ARG A 172 -15.47 -0.63 -16.44
C ARG A 172 -16.94 -0.26 -16.56
N PHE A 173 -17.26 1.02 -16.37
CA PHE A 173 -18.64 1.51 -16.40
C PHE A 173 -19.04 2.06 -17.76
N GLY A 174 -18.13 2.06 -18.74
CA GLY A 174 -18.41 2.54 -20.09
C GLY A 174 -18.77 4.02 -20.13
N LEU A 175 -18.15 4.84 -19.25
CA LEU A 175 -18.42 6.27 -19.20
C LEU A 175 -18.03 6.96 -20.50
N GLN A 176 -18.82 7.96 -20.90
CA GLN A 176 -18.67 8.63 -22.17
C GLN A 176 -18.27 10.10 -21.99
N SER A 177 -17.71 10.69 -23.05
CA SER A 177 -17.47 12.14 -23.08
C SER A 177 -18.75 12.93 -22.81
N GLY A 178 -18.67 13.88 -21.89
CA GLY A 178 -19.80 14.68 -21.40
C GLY A 178 -20.50 14.12 -20.18
N ASP A 179 -20.25 12.88 -19.77
CA ASP A 179 -20.74 12.36 -18.49
C ASP A 179 -20.15 13.17 -17.33
N ARG A 180 -20.93 13.36 -16.26
CA ARG A 180 -20.53 14.16 -15.10
C ARG A 180 -19.97 13.28 -14.00
N ALA A 181 -18.85 13.69 -13.44
CA ALA A 181 -18.23 13.07 -12.29
C ALA A 181 -17.97 14.09 -11.17
N MET A 182 -18.23 13.69 -9.92
CA MET A 182 -17.78 14.39 -8.72
C MET A 182 -16.47 13.76 -8.26
N VAL A 183 -15.44 14.57 -8.03
CA VAL A 183 -14.21 14.14 -7.33
C VAL A 183 -14.14 14.88 -6.01
N TRP A 184 -14.26 14.14 -4.91
CA TRP A 184 -14.25 14.67 -3.56
C TRP A 184 -12.94 14.28 -2.88
N GLY A 185 -12.02 15.24 -2.75
CA GLY A 185 -10.63 14.93 -2.42
C GLY A 185 -9.90 16.03 -1.67
N LEU A 186 -8.58 15.92 -1.60
CA LEU A 186 -7.66 16.75 -0.83
C LEU A 186 -6.62 17.42 -1.72
N LEU A 187 -7.04 17.98 -2.86
CA LEU A 187 -6.16 18.52 -3.90
C LEU A 187 -5.23 19.64 -3.36
N SER A 188 -5.68 20.38 -2.35
CA SER A 188 -4.89 21.47 -1.75
C SER A 188 -3.70 20.99 -0.92
N GLN A 189 -3.67 19.72 -0.52
CA GLN A 189 -2.58 19.18 0.29
C GLN A 189 -1.35 18.89 -0.57
N PRO A 190 -0.15 19.39 -0.18
CA PRO A 190 1.09 19.05 -0.89
C PRO A 190 1.28 17.55 -0.98
N THR A 191 1.84 17.05 -2.07
CA THR A 191 2.09 15.62 -2.35
C THR A 191 0.84 14.73 -2.20
N ARG A 192 0.16 14.76 -1.04
CA ARG A 192 -1.04 13.97 -0.75
C ARG A 192 -2.17 14.23 -1.75
N GLY A 193 -2.32 15.45 -2.24
CA GLY A 193 -3.31 15.83 -3.25
C GLY A 193 -3.05 15.26 -4.65
N LEU A 194 -1.87 14.71 -4.91
CA LEU A 194 -1.54 14.09 -6.20
C LEU A 194 -2.50 12.95 -6.57
N ARG A 195 -3.00 12.20 -5.58
CA ARG A 195 -3.98 11.13 -5.81
C ARG A 195 -5.29 11.69 -6.37
N THR A 196 -5.81 12.75 -5.76
CA THR A 196 -6.98 13.47 -6.28
C THR A 196 -6.72 14.02 -7.69
N LYS A 197 -5.53 14.61 -7.91
CA LYS A 197 -5.12 15.14 -9.23
C LYS A 197 -5.11 14.05 -10.29
N GLY A 198 -4.53 12.89 -10.00
CA GLY A 198 -4.50 11.75 -10.94
C GLY A 198 -5.90 11.28 -11.33
N ALA A 199 -6.84 11.19 -10.37
CA ALA A 199 -8.22 10.84 -10.66
C ALA A 199 -8.92 11.88 -11.56
N ILE A 200 -8.74 13.17 -11.27
CA ILE A 200 -9.27 14.26 -12.09
C ILE A 200 -8.74 14.16 -13.53
N ASP A 201 -7.42 14.07 -13.69
CA ASP A 201 -6.78 14.04 -15.01
C ASP A 201 -7.26 12.85 -15.86
N ALA A 202 -7.40 11.68 -15.25
CA ALA A 202 -7.88 10.49 -15.95
C ALA A 202 -9.32 10.64 -16.47
N LEU A 203 -10.20 11.28 -15.68
CA LEU A 203 -11.59 11.50 -16.04
C LEU A 203 -11.72 12.62 -17.10
N GLU A 204 -10.97 13.71 -16.95
CA GLU A 204 -10.93 14.81 -17.93
C GLU A 204 -10.35 14.35 -19.26
N GLU A 205 -9.29 13.52 -19.27
CA GLU A 205 -8.73 12.92 -20.48
C GLU A 205 -9.75 12.06 -21.24
N ALA A 206 -10.64 11.39 -20.50
CA ALA A 206 -11.76 10.64 -21.08
C ALA A 206 -12.92 11.54 -21.55
N GLY A 207 -12.83 12.85 -21.33
CA GLY A 207 -13.81 13.85 -21.75
C GLY A 207 -14.98 14.03 -20.79
N LEU A 208 -14.90 13.55 -19.55
CA LEU A 208 -15.94 13.77 -18.55
C LEU A 208 -15.94 15.24 -18.08
N THR A 209 -17.10 15.71 -17.63
CA THR A 209 -17.23 16.95 -16.87
C THR A 209 -16.92 16.64 -15.41
N VAL A 210 -15.78 17.12 -14.91
CA VAL A 210 -15.34 16.85 -13.54
C VAL A 210 -15.63 18.04 -12.64
N ASP A 211 -16.46 17.83 -11.62
CA ASP A 211 -16.68 18.78 -10.53
C ASP A 211 -15.86 18.37 -9.32
N TYR A 212 -14.86 19.16 -9.00
CA TYR A 212 -14.02 18.93 -7.83
C TYR A 212 -14.59 19.61 -6.59
N ILE A 213 -14.58 18.89 -5.45
CA ILE A 213 -14.94 19.42 -4.13
C ILE A 213 -13.78 19.07 -3.17
N GLU A 214 -13.28 20.12 -2.48
CA GLU A 214 -12.29 19.91 -1.40
C GLU A 214 -12.97 19.30 -0.18
N ILE A 215 -12.36 18.31 0.45
CA ILE A 215 -12.80 17.77 1.74
C ILE A 215 -12.46 18.79 2.83
N ASP A 216 -13.47 19.30 3.52
CA ASP A 216 -13.26 20.19 4.66
C ASP A 216 -12.80 19.41 5.90
N SER A 217 -12.23 20.12 6.86
CA SER A 217 -11.64 19.51 8.06
C SER A 217 -12.66 18.77 8.95
N ALA A 218 -13.92 19.14 8.92
CA ALA A 218 -14.95 18.43 9.68
C ALA A 218 -15.29 17.09 9.03
N THR A 219 -15.41 17.07 7.70
CA THR A 219 -15.64 15.87 6.90
C THR A 219 -14.41 14.93 6.92
N ASP A 220 -13.20 15.48 6.93
CA ASP A 220 -11.96 14.70 7.06
C ASP A 220 -11.86 13.98 8.42
N ALA A 221 -12.28 14.66 9.47
CA ALA A 221 -12.32 14.09 10.82
C ALA A 221 -13.46 13.09 11.04
N ASP A 222 -14.64 13.35 10.45
CA ASP A 222 -15.82 12.49 10.50
C ASP A 222 -16.56 12.53 9.17
N ALA A 223 -16.39 11.45 8.38
CA ALA A 223 -17.00 11.34 7.05
C ALA A 223 -18.53 11.59 7.06
N THR A 224 -19.24 11.25 8.16
CA THR A 224 -20.70 11.47 8.23
C THR A 224 -21.08 12.94 8.20
N ALA A 225 -20.19 13.84 8.63
CA ALA A 225 -20.39 15.29 8.55
C ALA A 225 -20.49 15.80 7.09
N GLY A 226 -19.94 15.05 6.15
CA GLY A 226 -20.01 15.37 4.71
C GLY A 226 -21.36 15.09 4.05
N THR A 227 -22.31 14.43 4.73
CA THR A 227 -23.61 14.08 4.15
C THR A 227 -24.36 15.28 3.53
N PRO A 228 -24.42 16.48 4.15
CA PRO A 228 -25.07 17.63 3.52
C PRO A 228 -24.36 18.14 2.27
N VAL A 229 -23.04 18.03 2.19
CA VAL A 229 -22.24 18.40 1.01
C VAL A 229 -22.59 17.48 -0.16
N PHE A 230 -22.57 16.17 0.08
CA PHE A 230 -22.90 15.17 -0.91
C PHE A 230 -24.35 15.32 -1.43
N THR A 231 -25.33 15.39 -0.53
CA THR A 231 -26.74 15.52 -0.91
C THR A 231 -27.02 16.82 -1.65
N GLY A 232 -26.41 17.94 -1.22
CA GLY A 232 -26.51 19.24 -1.89
C GLY A 232 -25.95 19.18 -3.33
N TYR A 233 -24.80 18.54 -3.50
CA TYR A 233 -24.19 18.35 -4.83
C TYR A 233 -25.07 17.50 -5.75
N VAL A 234 -25.49 16.32 -5.30
CA VAL A 234 -26.32 15.39 -6.11
C VAL A 234 -27.67 16.02 -6.48
N THR A 235 -28.28 16.77 -5.56
CA THR A 235 -29.52 17.50 -5.83
C THR A 235 -29.33 18.57 -6.91
N SER A 236 -28.21 19.26 -6.90
CA SER A 236 -27.88 20.31 -7.85
C SER A 236 -27.41 19.77 -9.21
N ASN A 237 -26.93 18.53 -9.25
CA ASN A 237 -26.36 17.87 -10.43
C ASN A 237 -27.00 16.48 -10.60
N PRO A 238 -28.30 16.42 -10.97
CA PRO A 238 -29.03 15.14 -11.07
C PRO A 238 -28.51 14.21 -12.19
N ASP A 239 -27.65 14.72 -13.05
CA ASP A 239 -27.01 14.01 -14.17
C ASP A 239 -25.64 13.41 -13.79
N VAL A 240 -25.20 13.53 -12.51
CA VAL A 240 -23.95 12.93 -12.05
C VAL A 240 -24.01 11.41 -12.17
N LYS A 241 -22.96 10.83 -12.78
CA LYS A 241 -22.86 9.38 -13.01
C LYS A 241 -21.79 8.71 -12.17
N LEU A 242 -20.78 9.44 -11.74
CA LEU A 242 -19.65 8.91 -10.99
C LEU A 242 -19.33 9.81 -9.79
N VAL A 243 -19.05 9.19 -8.67
CA VAL A 243 -18.46 9.84 -7.49
C VAL A 243 -17.16 9.15 -7.13
N VAL A 244 -16.10 9.93 -7.00
CA VAL A 244 -14.77 9.49 -6.54
C VAL A 244 -14.54 10.05 -5.15
N THR A 245 -14.29 9.18 -4.18
CA THR A 245 -13.92 9.55 -2.80
C THR A 245 -12.45 9.30 -2.55
N ASP A 246 -11.73 10.26 -1.95
CA ASP A 246 -10.29 10.25 -1.88
C ASP A 246 -9.71 9.36 -0.75
N HIS A 247 -10.47 9.00 0.26
CA HIS A 247 -9.99 8.16 1.37
C HIS A 247 -11.06 7.25 1.97
N GLY A 248 -10.59 6.24 2.71
CA GLY A 248 -11.40 5.13 3.21
C GLY A 248 -12.59 5.54 4.09
N GLY A 249 -12.51 6.65 4.82
CA GLY A 249 -13.65 7.15 5.61
C GLY A 249 -14.83 7.53 4.73
N LEU A 250 -14.57 8.30 3.65
CA LEU A 250 -15.60 8.68 2.69
C LEU A 250 -16.09 7.46 1.88
N THR A 251 -15.16 6.60 1.44
CA THR A 251 -15.49 5.37 0.70
C THR A 251 -16.44 4.47 1.50
N ALA A 252 -16.15 4.28 2.78
CA ALA A 252 -16.97 3.50 3.69
C ALA A 252 -18.36 4.12 3.97
N THR A 253 -18.52 5.42 3.67
CA THR A 253 -19.75 6.18 3.92
C THR A 253 -20.62 6.34 2.66
N LEU A 254 -20.15 5.88 1.49
CA LEU A 254 -20.85 6.04 0.20
C LEU A 254 -22.31 5.56 0.22
N GLU A 255 -22.57 4.40 0.82
CA GLU A 255 -23.95 3.89 1.00
C GLU A 255 -24.84 4.89 1.77
N THR A 256 -24.31 5.46 2.85
CA THR A 256 -25.04 6.46 3.64
C THR A 256 -25.32 7.73 2.84
N TYR A 257 -24.33 8.20 2.08
CA TYR A 257 -24.46 9.37 1.24
C TYR A 257 -25.51 9.21 0.13
N LEU A 258 -25.44 8.07 -0.59
CA LEU A 258 -26.37 7.77 -1.67
C LEU A 258 -27.80 7.64 -1.15
N LYS A 259 -28.01 6.91 -0.05
CA LYS A 259 -29.34 6.83 0.61
C LYS A 259 -29.87 8.19 1.06
N ALA A 260 -29.01 9.03 1.63
CA ALA A 260 -29.42 10.39 2.04
C ALA A 260 -29.77 11.29 0.86
N ALA A 261 -29.27 11.01 -0.33
CA ALA A 261 -29.60 11.69 -1.59
C ALA A 261 -30.76 11.02 -2.37
N ASP A 262 -31.52 10.12 -1.73
CA ASP A 262 -32.61 9.34 -2.34
C ASP A 262 -32.17 8.58 -3.61
N LYS A 263 -30.91 8.03 -3.59
CA LYS A 263 -30.35 7.20 -4.63
C LYS A 263 -30.33 5.74 -4.19
N GLY A 264 -30.55 4.85 -5.15
CA GLY A 264 -30.38 3.40 -4.99
C GLY A 264 -28.98 2.93 -5.39
N PRO A 265 -28.69 1.63 -5.20
CA PRO A 265 -27.53 0.99 -5.81
C PRO A 265 -27.55 1.21 -7.32
N ASP A 266 -26.41 1.37 -7.94
CA ASP A 266 -26.24 1.55 -9.39
C ASP A 266 -26.84 2.84 -10.01
N ASP A 267 -27.47 3.73 -9.22
CA ASP A 267 -27.94 5.03 -9.71
C ASP A 267 -26.76 5.99 -10.03
N ILE A 268 -25.70 5.90 -9.22
CA ILE A 268 -24.46 6.65 -9.36
C ILE A 268 -23.33 5.71 -9.02
N TYR A 269 -22.37 5.53 -9.91
CA TYR A 269 -21.19 4.74 -9.62
C TYR A 269 -20.36 5.36 -8.50
N GLY A 270 -20.11 4.59 -7.44
CA GLY A 270 -19.29 4.98 -6.29
C GLY A 270 -17.93 4.32 -6.33
N ILE A 271 -16.86 5.12 -6.38
CA ILE A 271 -15.49 4.58 -6.33
C ILE A 271 -14.63 5.31 -5.31
N GLY A 272 -13.55 4.65 -4.87
CA GLY A 272 -12.67 5.27 -3.89
C GLY A 272 -11.47 4.43 -3.52
N PHE A 273 -10.99 4.66 -2.31
CA PHE A 273 -9.79 4.02 -1.77
C PHE A 273 -10.13 3.33 -0.46
N ASP A 274 -9.31 2.33 -0.13
CA ASP A 274 -9.28 1.59 1.12
C ASP A 274 -10.46 0.64 1.37
N LEU A 275 -10.12 -0.50 1.94
CA LEU A 275 -11.08 -1.50 2.37
C LEU A 275 -11.39 -1.36 3.87
N SER A 276 -12.61 -1.66 4.20
CA SER A 276 -13.09 -1.79 5.57
C SER A 276 -14.29 -2.76 5.58
N PRO A 277 -14.73 -3.26 6.73
CA PRO A 277 -15.96 -4.06 6.78
C PRO A 277 -17.18 -3.32 6.16
N ALA A 278 -17.30 -2.01 6.40
CA ALA A 278 -18.38 -1.21 5.82
C ALA A 278 -18.25 -1.09 4.29
N THR A 279 -17.03 -0.91 3.76
CA THR A 279 -16.75 -0.87 2.33
C THR A 279 -17.08 -2.21 1.66
N LEU A 280 -16.76 -3.35 2.31
CA LEU A 280 -17.13 -4.68 1.80
C LEU A 280 -18.64 -4.85 1.67
N GLU A 281 -19.40 -4.46 2.71
CA GLU A 281 -20.86 -4.53 2.67
C GLU A 281 -21.43 -3.60 1.59
N ALA A 282 -20.85 -2.40 1.42
CA ALA A 282 -21.26 -1.48 0.37
C ALA A 282 -21.00 -2.06 -1.03
N ILE A 283 -19.86 -2.75 -1.26
CA ILE A 283 -19.58 -3.45 -2.52
C ILE A 283 -20.57 -4.58 -2.75
N ARG A 284 -20.85 -5.41 -1.74
CA ARG A 284 -21.85 -6.49 -1.82
C ARG A 284 -23.25 -5.98 -2.15
N GLY A 285 -23.58 -4.83 -1.61
CA GLY A 285 -24.89 -4.16 -1.81
C GLY A 285 -25.02 -3.35 -3.10
N GLY A 286 -23.94 -3.23 -3.90
CA GLY A 286 -23.92 -2.40 -5.12
C GLY A 286 -23.89 -0.89 -4.86
N TRP A 287 -23.49 -0.46 -3.64
CA TRP A 287 -23.38 0.95 -3.25
C TRP A 287 -22.00 1.53 -3.54
N THR A 288 -21.02 0.65 -3.72
CA THR A 288 -19.64 0.98 -4.07
C THR A 288 -19.18 -0.02 -5.13
N ASP A 289 -18.66 0.47 -6.23
CA ASP A 289 -18.43 -0.32 -7.44
C ASP A 289 -16.97 -0.70 -7.63
N LEU A 290 -16.05 0.18 -7.23
CA LEU A 290 -14.63 -0.01 -7.43
C LEU A 290 -13.82 0.68 -6.33
N VAL A 291 -12.93 -0.06 -5.70
CA VAL A 291 -12.04 0.46 -4.66
C VAL A 291 -10.61 0.12 -5.00
N LEU A 292 -9.71 1.11 -4.97
CA LEU A 292 -8.28 0.85 -5.02
C LEU A 292 -7.80 0.51 -3.59
N ASP A 293 -7.30 -0.69 -3.43
CA ASP A 293 -6.70 -1.15 -2.18
C ASP A 293 -5.22 -0.83 -2.18
N GLN A 294 -4.82 0.12 -1.35
CA GLN A 294 -3.43 0.53 -1.21
C GLN A 294 -2.60 -0.37 -0.28
N GLN A 295 -3.16 -1.47 0.19
CA GLN A 295 -2.50 -2.49 1.03
C GLN A 295 -1.84 -1.90 2.29
N PRO A 296 -2.61 -1.27 3.17
CA PRO A 296 -2.08 -0.51 4.31
C PRO A 296 -1.27 -1.37 5.30
N TRP A 297 -1.55 -2.68 5.40
CA TRP A 297 -0.75 -3.59 6.22
C TRP A 297 0.71 -3.64 5.76
N LEU A 298 0.96 -3.65 4.44
CA LEU A 298 2.32 -3.60 3.90
C LEU A 298 3.01 -2.26 4.21
N GLN A 299 2.24 -1.17 4.29
CA GLN A 299 2.76 0.15 4.67
C GLN A 299 3.18 0.21 6.15
N GLY A 300 2.74 -0.75 6.95
CA GLY A 300 3.23 -0.96 8.31
C GLY A 300 4.40 -1.93 8.37
N TYR A 301 4.29 -3.06 7.68
CA TYR A 301 5.26 -4.16 7.76
C TYR A 301 6.61 -3.80 7.11
N LEU A 302 6.57 -3.30 5.88
CA LEU A 302 7.78 -3.09 5.09
C LEU A 302 8.70 -1.95 5.57
N PRO A 303 8.22 -0.85 6.17
CA PRO A 303 9.11 0.14 6.78
C PRO A 303 9.99 -0.45 7.89
N ILE A 304 9.43 -1.34 8.73
CA ILE A 304 10.21 -2.04 9.75
C ILE A 304 11.28 -2.93 9.10
N VAL A 305 10.90 -3.72 8.09
CA VAL A 305 11.85 -4.56 7.33
C VAL A 305 12.99 -3.70 6.76
N GLN A 306 12.65 -2.57 6.13
CA GLN A 306 13.61 -1.69 5.48
C GLN A 306 14.59 -1.10 6.49
N ILE A 307 14.11 -0.54 7.61
CA ILE A 307 14.97 0.01 8.67
C ILE A 307 15.96 -1.05 9.16
N CYS A 308 15.49 -2.29 9.36
CA CYS A 308 16.34 -3.39 9.81
C CYS A 308 17.40 -3.79 8.78
N LEU A 309 17.03 -3.83 7.49
CA LEU A 309 17.97 -4.13 6.41
C LEU A 309 19.05 -3.03 6.28
N VAL A 310 18.64 -1.77 6.35
CA VAL A 310 19.57 -0.63 6.33
C VAL A 310 20.50 -0.69 7.55
N LYS A 311 19.94 -0.87 8.77
CA LYS A 311 20.72 -0.94 10.00
C LYS A 311 21.75 -2.05 9.98
N LYS A 312 21.39 -3.24 9.48
CA LYS A 312 22.27 -4.42 9.53
C LYS A 312 23.24 -4.50 8.36
N TYR A 313 22.80 -4.08 7.17
CA TYR A 313 23.57 -4.30 5.93
C TYR A 313 23.96 -3.02 5.20
N GLN A 314 23.56 -1.85 5.70
CA GLN A 314 23.83 -0.53 5.10
C GLN A 314 23.33 -0.43 3.64
N PHE A 315 22.15 -1.00 3.36
CA PHE A 315 21.52 -0.84 2.07
C PHE A 315 20.99 0.59 1.89
N SER A 316 20.90 1.03 0.65
CA SER A 316 20.16 2.25 0.29
C SER A 316 18.68 2.09 0.59
N GLY A 317 17.97 3.19 0.77
CA GLY A 317 16.52 3.20 0.95
C GLY A 317 15.79 2.61 -0.27
N LEU A 318 14.72 1.88 0.01
CA LEU A 318 13.84 1.30 -1.00
C LEU A 318 12.65 2.23 -1.25
N HIS A 319 12.17 2.27 -2.49
CA HIS A 319 10.91 2.89 -2.85
C HIS A 319 9.95 1.77 -3.28
N ILE A 320 8.89 1.53 -2.50
CA ILE A 320 8.00 0.39 -2.68
C ILE A 320 6.57 0.87 -2.89
N ASP A 321 6.05 0.64 -4.12
CA ASP A 321 4.64 0.88 -4.42
C ASP A 321 3.76 -0.26 -3.88
N THR A 322 2.73 0.09 -3.10
CA THR A 322 1.74 -0.84 -2.55
C THR A 322 0.34 -0.67 -3.15
N GLY A 323 0.17 0.25 -4.10
CA GLY A 323 -1.14 0.77 -4.51
C GLY A 323 -1.61 0.35 -5.91
N SER A 324 -1.71 -0.95 -6.23
CA SER A 324 -2.12 -1.37 -7.57
C SER A 324 -3.27 -2.40 -7.65
N GLY A 325 -3.88 -2.77 -6.53
CA GLY A 325 -4.97 -3.73 -6.46
C GLY A 325 -6.35 -3.08 -6.48
N PHE A 326 -7.32 -3.70 -7.17
CA PHE A 326 -8.73 -3.27 -7.13
C PHE A 326 -9.60 -4.28 -6.42
N ALA A 327 -10.54 -3.78 -5.60
CA ALA A 327 -11.64 -4.53 -5.03
C ALA A 327 -12.96 -4.11 -5.71
N HIS A 328 -13.78 -5.08 -6.03
CA HIS A 328 -15.07 -4.91 -6.69
C HIS A 328 -15.92 -6.18 -6.48
N ALA A 329 -17.16 -6.20 -6.95
CA ALA A 329 -18.10 -7.30 -6.73
C ALA A 329 -17.54 -8.69 -7.09
N ASP A 330 -16.68 -8.80 -8.13
CA ASP A 330 -16.18 -10.13 -8.57
C ASP A 330 -15.11 -10.73 -7.65
N ASN A 331 -14.45 -9.93 -6.81
CA ASN A 331 -13.36 -10.40 -5.95
C ASN A 331 -13.53 -10.09 -4.46
N VAL A 332 -14.58 -9.36 -4.07
CA VAL A 332 -14.82 -8.94 -2.68
C VAL A 332 -14.81 -10.12 -1.71
N GLU A 333 -15.34 -11.28 -2.09
CA GLU A 333 -15.40 -12.46 -1.23
C GLU A 333 -14.03 -13.12 -0.99
N LEU A 334 -13.06 -12.89 -1.87
CA LEU A 334 -11.67 -13.33 -1.65
C LEU A 334 -10.94 -12.42 -0.64
N LEU A 335 -11.34 -11.15 -0.58
CA LEU A 335 -10.72 -10.13 0.27
C LEU A 335 -11.36 -10.07 1.66
N ALA A 336 -12.65 -10.39 1.77
CA ALA A 336 -13.42 -10.26 3.00
C ALA A 336 -12.76 -10.90 4.23
N PRO A 337 -12.26 -12.15 4.21
CA PRO A 337 -11.61 -12.74 5.38
C PRO A 337 -10.34 -12.01 5.81
N LEU A 338 -9.66 -11.32 4.86
CA LEU A 338 -8.44 -10.55 5.15
C LEU A 338 -8.77 -9.18 5.73
N VAL A 339 -9.86 -8.56 5.28
CA VAL A 339 -10.38 -7.31 5.86
C VAL A 339 -10.87 -7.53 7.29
N GLU A 340 -11.60 -8.63 7.55
CA GLU A 340 -12.04 -9.00 8.90
C GLU A 340 -10.87 -9.24 9.86
N GLN A 341 -9.74 -9.73 9.36
CA GLN A 341 -8.50 -9.91 10.10
C GLN A 341 -7.65 -8.63 10.18
N GLN A 342 -8.10 -7.52 9.60
CA GLN A 342 -7.38 -6.26 9.51
C GLN A 342 -5.97 -6.40 8.85
N ILE A 343 -5.90 -7.22 7.80
CA ILE A 343 -4.73 -7.40 6.93
C ILE A 343 -4.90 -6.63 5.61
N ARG A 344 -6.16 -6.27 5.31
CA ARG A 344 -6.48 -5.47 4.11
C ARG A 344 -7.33 -4.29 4.48
#